data_9de028b4394eccf6020e32b36779aeab
#
_entry.id   9de028b4394eccf6020e32b36779aeab
#
_cell.length_a   1.000
_cell.length_b   1.000
_cell.length_c   1.000
_cell.angle_alpha   90.00
_cell.angle_beta   90.00
_cell.angle_gamma   90.00
#
_symmetry.space_group_name_H-M   'P 1'
#
loop_
_entity.id
_entity.type
_entity.pdbx_description
1 polymer ?
#
loop_
_entity_poly.entity_id
_entity_poly.type
_entity_poly.pdbx_seq_one_letter_code
_entity_poly.pdbx_strand_id
1 'polypeptide(L)'
;MTDKKIIVQFTMLTFFIAFLVSGALIALGPFGYSVHNWVHTFQQFMMNIPFAIYILSPAIASYIVLKKNKKVANFMEWLKTVFYVKNSLFPYLFVVAGLALYFAIHIAVSGRTEMALPFYTLLLSLPGNLIIGGLEEAGWMYILQPKLSKKNGFVLSSIFTGIIWTAWHIPLFFIPGTNHGEGLINFWMFAVQVMAFRFFYGAIYTISGKGRVFMCVLFHTMFNAASPIFGTTTMTWAGTITANAAMVLVSIVTVVMYDKKHES
;
A
#
# COMPACT_ATOMS: atom_id res chain seq x y z
N MET A 1 26.42 -4.63 -7.11
CA MET A 1 25.58 -5.76 -6.69
C MET A 1 24.36 -5.81 -7.60
N THR A 2 23.90 -7.00 -7.98
CA THR A 2 22.79 -7.18 -8.92
C THR A 2 21.43 -6.84 -8.28
N ASP A 3 20.51 -6.30 -9.08
CA ASP A 3 19.14 -5.99 -8.63
C ASP A 3 18.43 -7.25 -8.08
N LYS A 4 18.71 -8.43 -8.64
CA LYS A 4 18.20 -9.72 -8.14
C LYS A 4 18.55 -9.95 -6.66
N LYS A 5 19.79 -9.70 -6.24
CA LYS A 5 20.22 -9.90 -4.84
C LYS A 5 19.49 -8.92 -3.91
N ILE A 6 19.30 -7.67 -4.33
CA ILE A 6 18.55 -6.68 -3.53
C ILE A 6 17.08 -7.09 -3.38
N ILE A 7 16.44 -7.54 -4.47
CA ILE A 7 15.05 -8.03 -4.42
C ILE A 7 14.92 -9.17 -3.42
N VAL A 8 15.78 -10.19 -3.53
CA VAL A 8 15.75 -11.38 -2.63
C VAL A 8 15.95 -10.96 -1.17
N GLN A 9 16.99 -10.15 -0.88
CA GLN A 9 17.23 -9.68 0.48
C GLN A 9 16.05 -8.88 1.05
N PHE A 10 15.48 -7.99 0.26
CA PHE A 10 14.33 -7.20 0.64
C PHE A 10 13.12 -8.08 0.94
N THR A 11 12.75 -8.96 0.01
CA THR A 11 11.57 -9.82 0.18
C THR A 11 11.73 -10.73 1.39
N MET A 12 12.87 -11.42 1.53
CA MET A 12 13.12 -12.31 2.66
C MET A 12 13.06 -11.56 4.00
N LEU A 13 13.69 -10.40 4.11
CA LEU A 13 13.69 -9.62 5.35
C LEU A 13 12.30 -9.08 5.68
N THR A 14 11.56 -8.59 4.68
CA THR A 14 10.18 -8.12 4.84
C THR A 14 9.29 -9.24 5.39
N PHE A 15 9.31 -10.42 4.76
CA PHE A 15 8.50 -11.56 5.19
C PHE A 15 8.95 -12.11 6.54
N PHE A 16 10.24 -12.12 6.82
CA PHE A 16 10.75 -12.55 8.13
C PHE A 16 10.21 -11.67 9.25
N ILE A 17 10.33 -10.34 9.12
CA ILE A 17 9.80 -9.41 10.13
C ILE A 17 8.27 -9.55 10.22
N ALA A 18 7.57 -9.55 9.08
CA ALA A 18 6.12 -9.63 9.04
C ALA A 18 5.60 -10.89 9.71
N PHE A 19 6.10 -12.08 9.35
CA PHE A 19 5.59 -13.34 9.87
C PHE A 19 6.00 -13.61 11.33
N LEU A 20 7.19 -13.15 11.72
CA LEU A 20 7.60 -13.22 13.13
C LEU A 20 6.66 -12.37 14.01
N VAL A 21 6.42 -11.13 13.62
CA VAL A 21 5.58 -10.22 14.42
C VAL A 21 4.12 -10.65 14.37
N SER A 22 3.56 -10.88 13.19
CA SER A 22 2.16 -11.29 13.04
C SER A 22 1.88 -12.64 13.73
N GLY A 23 2.81 -13.60 13.65
CA GLY A 23 2.70 -14.87 14.36
C GLY A 23 2.60 -14.68 15.87
N ALA A 24 3.42 -13.77 16.44
CA ALA A 24 3.32 -13.40 17.85
C ALA A 24 1.97 -12.74 18.20
N LEU A 25 1.48 -11.81 17.36
CA LEU A 25 0.21 -11.13 17.58
C LEU A 25 -0.98 -12.10 17.54
N ILE A 26 -0.99 -13.02 16.58
CA ILE A 26 -2.01 -14.06 16.45
C ILE A 26 -1.98 -14.98 17.70
N ALA A 27 -0.79 -15.40 18.13
CA ALA A 27 -0.63 -16.24 19.30
C ALA A 27 -1.05 -15.55 20.62
N LEU A 28 -0.97 -14.23 20.69
CA LEU A 28 -1.41 -13.43 21.84
C LEU A 28 -2.92 -13.13 21.82
N GLY A 29 -3.62 -13.35 20.72
CA GLY A 29 -5.06 -13.14 20.60
C GLY A 29 -5.88 -13.83 21.69
N PRO A 30 -5.72 -15.14 21.94
CA PRO A 30 -6.41 -15.85 23.02
C PRO A 30 -6.13 -15.29 24.43
N PHE A 31 -5.05 -14.52 24.60
CA PHE A 31 -4.67 -13.86 25.86
C PHE A 31 -5.13 -12.39 25.92
N GLY A 32 -6.03 -11.98 25.01
CA GLY A 32 -6.65 -10.65 25.04
C GLY A 32 -5.93 -9.57 24.21
N TYR A 33 -4.95 -9.95 23.37
CA TYR A 33 -4.38 -8.99 22.42
C TYR A 33 -5.39 -8.68 21.31
N SER A 34 -5.57 -7.38 21.03
CA SER A 34 -6.38 -6.90 19.92
C SER A 34 -5.83 -5.57 19.41
N VAL A 35 -5.87 -5.36 18.11
CA VAL A 35 -5.55 -4.07 17.47
C VAL A 35 -6.73 -3.11 17.67
N HIS A 36 -6.42 -1.85 17.89
CA HIS A 36 -7.42 -0.80 18.05
C HIS A 36 -7.37 0.14 16.84
N ASN A 37 -8.45 0.17 16.05
CA ASN A 37 -8.57 1.07 14.89
C ASN A 37 -8.57 2.55 15.29
N TRP A 38 -9.12 2.86 16.48
CA TRP A 38 -9.05 4.17 17.13
C TRP A 38 -8.39 4.03 18.48
N VAL A 39 -7.37 4.84 18.71
CA VAL A 39 -6.58 4.83 19.94
C VAL A 39 -7.09 5.93 20.86
N HIS A 40 -7.64 5.55 22.01
CA HIS A 40 -8.16 6.48 23.01
C HIS A 40 -7.31 6.52 24.28
N THR A 41 -6.45 5.52 24.51
CA THR A 41 -5.63 5.41 25.71
C THR A 41 -4.18 5.10 25.36
N PHE A 42 -3.27 5.45 26.28
CA PHE A 42 -1.85 5.10 26.14
C PHE A 42 -1.63 3.58 26.06
N GLN A 43 -2.42 2.80 26.79
CA GLN A 43 -2.36 1.33 26.73
C GLN A 43 -2.68 0.82 25.32
N GLN A 44 -3.77 1.30 24.71
CA GLN A 44 -4.13 0.96 23.32
C GLN A 44 -3.05 1.35 22.32
N PHE A 45 -2.44 2.53 22.51
CA PHE A 45 -1.30 2.96 21.70
C PHE A 45 -0.13 1.96 21.81
N MET A 46 0.25 1.55 23.00
CA MET A 46 1.32 0.57 23.22
C MET A 46 0.98 -0.80 22.62
N MET A 47 -0.29 -1.22 22.70
CA MET A 47 -0.75 -2.48 22.09
C MET A 47 -0.68 -2.43 20.56
N ASN A 48 -0.82 -1.26 19.93
CA ASN A 48 -0.73 -1.10 18.49
C ASN A 48 0.71 -1.03 17.94
N ILE A 49 1.73 -0.80 18.78
CA ILE A 49 3.13 -0.71 18.33
C ILE A 49 3.59 -1.97 17.60
N PRO A 50 3.40 -3.20 18.12
CA PRO A 50 3.80 -4.40 17.40
C PRO A 50 3.09 -4.54 16.05
N PHE A 51 1.81 -4.20 15.98
CA PHE A 51 1.08 -4.17 14.71
C PHE A 51 1.67 -3.17 13.72
N ALA A 52 2.05 -1.98 14.18
CA ALA A 52 2.74 -1.00 13.34
C ALA A 52 4.10 -1.53 12.82
N ILE A 53 4.85 -2.31 13.62
CA ILE A 53 6.10 -2.96 13.16
C ILE A 53 5.81 -3.98 12.05
N TYR A 54 4.74 -4.77 12.17
CA TYR A 54 4.31 -5.68 11.10
C TYR A 54 4.04 -4.91 9.80
N ILE A 55 3.21 -3.87 9.86
CA ILE A 55 2.86 -3.05 8.69
C ILE A 55 4.08 -2.32 8.12
N LEU A 56 4.97 -1.82 8.95
CA LEU A 56 6.20 -1.13 8.54
C LEU A 56 7.30 -2.07 8.06
N SER A 57 7.11 -3.40 8.09
CA SER A 57 8.16 -4.35 7.71
C SER A 57 8.75 -4.11 6.31
N PRO A 58 7.99 -3.69 5.26
CA PRO A 58 8.57 -3.33 3.96
C PRO A 58 9.46 -2.08 4.03
N ALA A 59 9.05 -1.06 4.79
CA ALA A 59 9.83 0.17 4.99
C ALA A 59 11.14 -0.11 5.75
N ILE A 60 11.06 -0.86 6.83
CA ILE A 60 12.21 -1.28 7.65
C ILE A 60 13.20 -2.09 6.80
N ALA A 61 12.71 -3.11 6.09
CA ALA A 61 13.52 -3.94 5.22
C ALA A 61 14.17 -3.11 4.09
N SER A 62 13.43 -2.16 3.52
CA SER A 62 13.93 -1.24 2.50
C SER A 62 15.14 -0.46 2.99
N TYR A 63 15.02 0.22 4.12
CA TYR A 63 16.14 0.97 4.69
C TYR A 63 17.35 0.08 4.97
N ILE A 64 17.16 -1.04 5.67
CA ILE A 64 18.25 -1.97 6.05
C ILE A 64 18.97 -2.48 4.80
N VAL A 65 18.23 -2.94 3.80
CA VAL A 65 18.79 -3.52 2.59
C VAL A 65 19.50 -2.47 1.75
N LEU A 66 18.93 -1.28 1.58
CA LEU A 66 19.55 -0.21 0.82
C LEU A 66 20.83 0.31 1.50
N LYS A 67 20.82 0.46 2.83
CA LYS A 67 22.01 0.84 3.61
C LYS A 67 23.11 -0.22 3.53
N LYS A 68 22.77 -1.51 3.75
CA LYS A 68 23.71 -2.63 3.64
C LYS A 68 24.38 -2.69 2.26
N ASN A 69 23.64 -2.31 1.23
CA ASN A 69 24.11 -2.32 -0.15
C ASN A 69 24.66 -0.99 -0.64
N LYS A 70 24.95 -0.03 0.27
CA LYS A 70 25.51 1.29 -0.01
C LYS A 70 24.70 2.07 -1.07
N LYS A 71 23.39 1.90 -1.09
CA LYS A 71 22.45 2.62 -1.97
C LYS A 71 21.90 3.88 -1.32
N VAL A 72 21.98 3.96 0.01
CA VAL A 72 21.71 5.15 0.84
C VAL A 72 22.79 5.22 1.92
N ALA A 73 23.26 6.42 2.24
CA ALA A 73 24.32 6.59 3.24
C ALA A 73 23.77 6.49 4.68
N ASN A 74 22.56 6.99 4.91
CA ASN A 74 21.94 7.02 6.24
C ASN A 74 20.42 7.09 6.16
N PHE A 75 19.77 7.07 7.33
CA PHE A 75 18.32 7.11 7.45
C PHE A 75 17.70 8.41 6.91
N MET A 76 18.39 9.55 7.11
CA MET A 76 17.91 10.84 6.63
C MET A 76 17.88 10.91 5.09
N GLU A 77 18.88 10.35 4.42
CA GLU A 77 18.91 10.27 2.96
C GLU A 77 17.75 9.38 2.43
N TRP A 78 17.53 8.24 3.08
CA TRP A 78 16.40 7.38 2.76
C TRP A 78 15.07 8.12 2.95
N LEU A 79 14.87 8.81 4.09
CA LEU A 79 13.67 9.63 4.34
C LEU A 79 13.47 10.71 3.28
N LYS A 80 14.53 11.45 2.93
CA LYS A 80 14.45 12.48 1.88
C LYS A 80 14.03 11.93 0.54
N THR A 81 14.39 10.69 0.23
CA THR A 81 13.95 10.02 -1.01
C THR A 81 12.50 9.59 -0.93
N VAL A 82 12.09 8.97 0.18
CA VAL A 82 10.70 8.52 0.38
C VAL A 82 9.74 9.70 0.40
N PHE A 83 10.11 10.81 1.07
CA PHE A 83 9.30 12.02 1.21
C PHE A 83 9.68 13.12 0.22
N TYR A 84 10.16 12.77 -0.97
CA TYR A 84 10.44 13.76 -1.99
C TYR A 84 9.14 14.32 -2.60
N VAL A 85 8.70 15.48 -2.11
CA VAL A 85 7.43 16.12 -2.49
C VAL A 85 7.49 17.01 -3.73
N LYS A 86 8.70 17.32 -4.24
CA LYS A 86 8.86 18.22 -5.41
C LYS A 86 8.53 17.51 -6.72
N ASN A 87 7.26 17.16 -6.90
CA ASN A 87 6.74 16.62 -8.15
C ASN A 87 6.06 17.73 -8.96
N SER A 88 5.86 17.52 -10.27
CA SER A 88 4.96 18.36 -11.06
C SER A 88 3.51 18.20 -10.56
N LEU A 89 2.62 19.08 -10.98
CA LEU A 89 1.21 19.03 -10.56
C LEU A 89 0.48 17.76 -11.06
N PHE A 90 0.88 17.24 -12.22
CA PHE A 90 0.17 16.13 -12.86
C PHE A 90 0.11 14.85 -12.00
N PRO A 91 1.18 14.33 -11.37
CA PRO A 91 1.07 13.19 -10.46
C PRO A 91 0.11 13.41 -9.28
N TYR A 92 0.03 14.61 -8.72
CA TYR A 92 -0.92 14.93 -7.65
C TYR A 92 -2.37 14.84 -8.14
N LEU A 93 -2.66 15.44 -9.30
CA LEU A 93 -3.98 15.36 -9.92
C LEU A 93 -4.34 13.92 -10.30
N PHE A 94 -3.38 13.14 -10.76
CA PHE A 94 -3.58 11.72 -11.10
C PHE A 94 -3.94 10.88 -9.86
N VAL A 95 -3.29 11.12 -8.72
CA VAL A 95 -3.62 10.47 -7.44
C VAL A 95 -5.05 10.82 -7.02
N VAL A 96 -5.41 12.09 -7.04
CA VAL A 96 -6.77 12.54 -6.65
C VAL A 96 -7.83 11.98 -7.61
N ALA A 97 -7.57 12.05 -8.92
CA ALA A 97 -8.48 11.51 -9.93
C ALA A 97 -8.65 9.98 -9.81
N GLY A 98 -7.57 9.26 -9.52
CA GLY A 98 -7.63 7.81 -9.28
C GLY A 98 -8.46 7.44 -8.06
N LEU A 99 -8.30 8.17 -6.95
CA LEU A 99 -9.14 8.00 -5.76
C LEU A 99 -10.61 8.29 -6.07
N ALA A 100 -10.88 9.41 -6.73
CA ALA A 100 -12.24 9.79 -7.11
C ALA A 100 -12.88 8.74 -8.04
N LEU A 101 -12.15 8.27 -9.04
CA LEU A 101 -12.60 7.24 -9.97
C LEU A 101 -12.94 5.93 -9.24
N TYR A 102 -12.03 5.44 -8.40
CA TYR A 102 -12.23 4.20 -7.65
C TYR A 102 -13.49 4.27 -6.77
N PHE A 103 -13.58 5.31 -5.93
CA PHE A 103 -14.70 5.44 -5.01
C PHE A 103 -16.03 5.73 -5.73
N ALA A 104 -16.03 6.55 -6.78
CA ALA A 104 -17.22 6.83 -7.57
C ALA A 104 -17.80 5.56 -8.21
N ILE A 105 -16.95 4.76 -8.86
CA ILE A 105 -17.39 3.49 -9.47
C ILE A 105 -17.88 2.52 -8.40
N HIS A 106 -17.11 2.39 -7.31
CA HIS A 106 -17.45 1.46 -6.24
C HIS A 106 -18.79 1.81 -5.60
N ILE A 107 -19.05 3.10 -5.31
CA ILE A 107 -20.31 3.57 -4.75
C ILE A 107 -21.45 3.41 -5.75
N ALA A 108 -21.23 3.73 -7.03
CA ALA A 108 -22.26 3.61 -8.07
C ALA A 108 -22.73 2.15 -8.26
N VAL A 109 -21.83 1.18 -8.08
CA VAL A 109 -22.12 -0.25 -8.32
C VAL A 109 -22.53 -0.98 -7.04
N SER A 110 -21.87 -0.68 -5.90
CA SER A 110 -22.09 -1.42 -4.64
C SER A 110 -23.00 -0.67 -3.66
N GLY A 111 -23.25 0.62 -3.91
CA GLY A 111 -23.87 1.49 -2.92
C GLY A 111 -22.86 1.98 -1.86
N ARG A 112 -23.33 2.85 -0.98
CA ARG A 112 -22.60 3.35 0.16
C ARG A 112 -23.11 2.71 1.45
N THR A 113 -22.23 2.30 2.34
CA THR A 113 -22.66 1.79 3.64
C THR A 113 -23.20 2.93 4.53
N GLU A 114 -24.22 2.65 5.34
CA GLU A 114 -24.75 3.56 6.36
C GLU A 114 -23.74 3.87 7.48
N MET A 115 -22.75 2.98 7.66
CA MET A 115 -21.69 3.12 8.68
C MET A 115 -20.51 3.99 8.22
N ALA A 116 -20.65 4.76 7.14
CA ALA A 116 -19.59 5.63 6.64
C ALA A 116 -19.25 6.73 7.66
N LEU A 117 -17.94 6.92 7.90
CA LEU A 117 -17.46 7.92 8.84
C LEU A 117 -17.67 9.35 8.33
N PRO A 118 -17.80 10.35 9.22
CA PRO A 118 -17.85 11.74 8.84
C PRO A 118 -16.58 12.21 8.11
N PHE A 119 -16.74 13.19 7.20
CA PHE A 119 -15.66 13.63 6.31
C PHE A 119 -14.44 14.22 7.05
N TYR A 120 -14.64 14.84 8.22
CA TYR A 120 -13.51 15.37 9.02
C TYR A 120 -12.54 14.28 9.52
N THR A 121 -12.99 13.02 9.61
CA THR A 121 -12.13 11.89 10.03
C THR A 121 -11.02 11.61 9.03
N LEU A 122 -11.15 12.07 7.77
CA LEU A 122 -10.08 12.01 6.77
C LEU A 122 -8.79 12.65 7.32
N LEU A 123 -8.89 13.90 7.77
CA LEU A 123 -7.72 14.65 8.27
C LEU A 123 -7.14 14.02 9.55
N LEU A 124 -8.01 13.59 10.46
CA LEU A 124 -7.59 12.98 11.72
C LEU A 124 -6.87 11.64 11.53
N SER A 125 -7.25 10.88 10.51
CA SER A 125 -6.69 9.55 10.24
C SER A 125 -5.43 9.56 9.37
N LEU A 126 -5.11 10.68 8.67
CA LEU A 126 -3.94 10.76 7.79
C LEU A 126 -2.62 10.36 8.47
N PRO A 127 -2.26 10.87 9.68
CA PRO A 127 -0.99 10.50 10.31
C PRO A 127 -0.91 9.00 10.64
N GLY A 128 -2.01 8.41 11.10
CA GLY A 128 -2.10 6.97 11.37
C GLY A 128 -1.96 6.15 10.09
N ASN A 129 -2.70 6.51 9.04
CA ASN A 129 -2.67 5.82 7.75
C ASN A 129 -1.36 6.02 6.97
N LEU A 130 -0.60 7.09 7.24
CA LEU A 130 0.75 7.24 6.72
C LEU A 130 1.67 6.14 7.28
N ILE A 131 1.57 5.87 8.58
CA ILE A 131 2.37 4.84 9.25
C ILE A 131 1.82 3.44 8.93
N ILE A 132 0.49 3.28 9.04
CA ILE A 132 -0.18 1.99 8.85
C ILE A 132 -0.76 1.94 7.42
N GLY A 133 0.12 1.71 6.45
CA GLY A 133 -0.20 1.61 5.03
C GLY A 133 0.74 2.40 4.15
N GLY A 134 0.67 3.74 4.18
CA GLY A 134 1.43 4.59 3.25
C GLY A 134 2.92 4.26 3.17
N LEU A 135 3.59 4.10 4.29
CA LEU A 135 5.02 3.80 4.34
C LEU A 135 5.41 2.41 3.82
N GLU A 136 4.47 1.50 3.61
CA GLU A 136 4.74 0.22 2.93
C GLU A 136 5.37 0.47 1.55
N GLU A 137 4.93 1.54 0.85
CA GLU A 137 5.41 1.87 -0.49
C GLU A 137 6.89 2.25 -0.52
N ALA A 138 7.47 2.62 0.61
CA ALA A 138 8.93 2.76 0.76
C ALA A 138 9.70 1.44 0.56
N GLY A 139 9.01 0.31 0.60
CA GLY A 139 9.55 -1.00 0.24
C GLY A 139 9.11 -1.42 -1.16
N TRP A 140 7.81 -1.50 -1.36
CA TRP A 140 7.23 -2.04 -2.59
C TRP A 140 7.56 -1.21 -3.83
N MET A 141 7.44 0.12 -3.75
CA MET A 141 7.68 1.05 -4.85
C MET A 141 9.07 1.69 -4.85
N TYR A 142 9.87 1.53 -3.80
CA TYR A 142 11.26 1.96 -3.83
C TYR A 142 12.20 0.84 -4.30
N ILE A 143 11.90 -0.43 -3.97
CA ILE A 143 12.76 -1.57 -4.29
C ILE A 143 12.10 -2.54 -5.27
N LEU A 144 10.97 -3.15 -4.86
CA LEU A 144 10.49 -4.37 -5.50
C LEU A 144 10.01 -4.12 -6.94
N GLN A 145 8.93 -3.38 -7.10
CA GLN A 145 8.30 -3.21 -8.41
C GLN A 145 9.21 -2.50 -9.43
N PRO A 146 9.95 -1.41 -9.08
CA PRO A 146 10.83 -0.77 -10.05
C PRO A 146 11.99 -1.65 -10.52
N LYS A 147 12.53 -2.51 -9.63
CA LYS A 147 13.61 -3.43 -10.01
C LYS A 147 13.10 -4.61 -10.83
N LEU A 148 11.89 -5.10 -10.55
CA LEU A 148 11.23 -6.10 -11.38
C LEU A 148 10.88 -5.54 -12.76
N SER A 149 10.41 -4.29 -12.82
CA SER A 149 10.00 -3.64 -14.06
C SER A 149 11.14 -3.47 -15.07
N LYS A 150 12.38 -3.25 -14.59
CA LYS A 150 13.56 -3.18 -15.47
C LYS A 150 13.77 -4.43 -16.32
N LYS A 151 13.38 -5.60 -15.80
CA LYS A 151 13.58 -6.88 -16.47
C LYS A 151 12.32 -7.39 -17.16
N ASN A 152 11.17 -7.19 -16.55
CA ASN A 152 9.93 -7.86 -16.92
C ASN A 152 8.89 -6.90 -17.53
N GLY A 153 9.21 -5.60 -17.62
CA GLY A 153 8.25 -4.57 -18.04
C GLY A 153 7.17 -4.28 -16.99
N PHE A 154 6.27 -3.35 -17.33
CA PHE A 154 5.26 -2.82 -16.42
C PHE A 154 4.26 -3.88 -15.95
N VAL A 155 3.63 -4.61 -16.89
CA VAL A 155 2.53 -5.54 -16.59
C VAL A 155 3.01 -6.68 -15.70
N LEU A 156 4.06 -7.40 -16.10
CA LEU A 156 4.55 -8.54 -15.32
C LEU A 156 5.10 -8.14 -13.95
N SER A 157 5.75 -6.98 -13.86
CA SER A 157 6.22 -6.48 -12.56
C SER A 157 5.08 -6.13 -11.62
N SER A 158 3.98 -5.57 -12.14
CA SER A 158 2.78 -5.29 -11.36
C SER A 158 2.14 -6.59 -10.85
N ILE A 159 2.02 -7.61 -11.70
CA ILE A 159 1.50 -8.93 -11.31
C ILE A 159 2.37 -9.58 -10.24
N PHE A 160 3.69 -9.68 -10.44
CA PHE A 160 4.59 -10.30 -9.46
C PHE A 160 4.58 -9.56 -8.12
N THR A 161 4.62 -8.22 -8.15
CA THR A 161 4.53 -7.42 -6.92
C THR A 161 3.18 -7.60 -6.24
N GLY A 162 2.09 -7.69 -7.01
CA GLY A 162 0.75 -7.94 -6.49
C GLY A 162 0.65 -9.29 -5.78
N ILE A 163 1.18 -10.36 -6.37
CA ILE A 163 1.21 -11.69 -5.75
C ILE A 163 2.00 -11.65 -4.43
N ILE A 164 3.19 -11.05 -4.44
CA ILE A 164 4.05 -10.95 -3.25
C ILE A 164 3.36 -10.11 -2.17
N TRP A 165 2.74 -8.99 -2.54
CA TRP A 165 2.04 -8.12 -1.61
C TRP A 165 0.78 -8.77 -1.02
N THR A 166 0.01 -9.50 -1.84
CA THR A 166 -1.14 -10.29 -1.37
C THR A 166 -0.68 -11.35 -0.36
N ALA A 167 0.39 -12.09 -0.66
CA ALA A 167 0.95 -13.09 0.25
C ALA A 167 1.42 -12.48 1.59
N TRP A 168 1.98 -11.27 1.55
CA TRP A 168 2.39 -10.55 2.75
C TRP A 168 1.19 -10.15 3.63
N HIS A 169 0.01 -9.91 3.05
CA HIS A 169 -1.20 -9.59 3.79
C HIS A 169 -1.92 -10.79 4.42
N ILE A 170 -1.58 -12.02 4.05
CA ILE A 170 -2.29 -13.22 4.57
C ILE A 170 -2.39 -13.21 6.10
N PRO A 171 -1.32 -12.96 6.89
CA PRO A 171 -1.43 -12.95 8.34
C PRO A 171 -2.42 -11.90 8.89
N LEU A 172 -2.63 -10.79 8.18
CA LEU A 172 -3.54 -9.72 8.59
C LEU A 172 -4.98 -10.23 8.83
N PHE A 173 -5.39 -11.26 8.10
CA PHE A 173 -6.71 -11.87 8.22
C PHE A 173 -6.88 -12.76 9.46
N PHE A 174 -5.84 -12.89 10.27
CA PHE A 174 -5.84 -13.66 11.50
C PHE A 174 -5.47 -12.82 12.74
N ILE A 175 -5.13 -11.53 12.56
CA ILE A 175 -4.78 -10.63 13.67
C ILE A 175 -6.06 -10.04 14.26
N PRO A 176 -6.37 -10.30 15.55
CA PRO A 176 -7.58 -9.79 16.22
C PRO A 176 -7.66 -8.25 16.21
N GLY A 177 -8.87 -7.72 16.08
CA GLY A 177 -9.16 -6.28 16.10
C GLY A 177 -8.89 -5.54 14.80
N THR A 178 -8.30 -6.19 13.79
CA THR A 178 -8.21 -5.62 12.45
C THR A 178 -9.51 -5.86 11.66
N ASN A 179 -9.87 -4.96 10.75
CA ASN A 179 -11.04 -5.16 9.88
C ASN A 179 -10.95 -6.47 9.06
N HIS A 180 -9.74 -6.92 8.77
CA HIS A 180 -9.47 -8.17 8.08
C HIS A 180 -9.70 -9.38 9.00
N GLY A 181 -9.13 -9.34 10.22
CA GLY A 181 -9.27 -10.41 11.21
C GLY A 181 -10.68 -10.56 11.75
N GLU A 182 -11.46 -9.47 11.82
CA GLU A 182 -12.87 -9.47 12.21
C GLU A 182 -13.82 -9.89 11.07
N GLY A 183 -13.28 -10.26 9.89
CA GLY A 183 -14.06 -10.74 8.75
C GLY A 183 -14.87 -9.67 8.01
N LEU A 184 -14.62 -8.38 8.27
CA LEU A 184 -15.27 -7.27 7.57
C LEU A 184 -14.81 -7.13 6.13
N ILE A 185 -13.64 -7.69 5.80
CA ILE A 185 -13.03 -7.65 4.48
C ILE A 185 -12.89 -9.07 3.93
N ASN A 186 -13.49 -9.34 2.78
CA ASN A 186 -13.35 -10.63 2.11
C ASN A 186 -11.95 -10.75 1.47
N PHE A 187 -11.23 -11.83 1.80
CA PHE A 187 -9.85 -12.04 1.33
C PHE A 187 -9.71 -12.00 -0.20
N TRP A 188 -10.62 -12.62 -0.94
CA TRP A 188 -10.51 -12.70 -2.39
C TRP A 188 -10.81 -11.37 -3.08
N MET A 189 -11.80 -10.62 -2.58
CA MET A 189 -12.06 -9.26 -3.06
C MET A 189 -10.87 -8.34 -2.77
N PHE A 190 -10.28 -8.45 -1.58
CA PHE A 190 -9.07 -7.73 -1.21
C PHE A 190 -7.88 -8.11 -2.11
N ALA A 191 -7.68 -9.40 -2.42
CA ALA A 191 -6.62 -9.84 -3.32
C ALA A 191 -6.75 -9.23 -4.72
N VAL A 192 -7.99 -9.15 -5.26
CA VAL A 192 -8.27 -8.46 -6.54
C VAL A 192 -7.90 -6.97 -6.46
N GLN A 193 -8.26 -6.31 -5.38
CA GLN A 193 -7.94 -4.88 -5.16
C GLN A 193 -6.42 -4.67 -5.05
N VAL A 194 -5.73 -5.47 -4.24
CA VAL A 194 -4.27 -5.41 -4.07
C VAL A 194 -3.57 -5.60 -5.41
N MET A 195 -4.03 -6.56 -6.21
CA MET A 195 -3.47 -6.80 -7.54
C MET A 195 -3.66 -5.59 -8.46
N ALA A 196 -4.87 -5.05 -8.56
CA ALA A 196 -5.17 -3.89 -9.39
C ALA A 196 -4.40 -2.65 -8.96
N PHE A 197 -4.24 -2.46 -7.66
CA PHE A 197 -3.51 -1.32 -7.12
C PHE A 197 -2.02 -1.36 -7.45
N ARG A 198 -1.39 -2.54 -7.64
CA ARG A 198 0.00 -2.59 -8.12
C ARG A 198 0.17 -2.00 -9.52
N PHE A 199 -0.83 -2.12 -10.38
CA PHE A 199 -0.83 -1.42 -11.67
C PHE A 199 -0.91 0.09 -11.46
N PHE A 200 -1.80 0.55 -10.60
CA PHE A 200 -1.97 1.98 -10.37
C PHE A 200 -0.75 2.62 -9.71
N TYR A 201 -0.15 1.98 -8.71
CA TYR A 201 1.12 2.41 -8.12
C TYR A 201 2.25 2.45 -9.15
N GLY A 202 2.31 1.47 -10.04
CA GLY A 202 3.28 1.45 -11.12
C GLY A 202 3.11 2.62 -12.09
N ALA A 203 1.86 2.98 -12.43
CA ALA A 203 1.55 4.16 -13.23
C ALA A 203 1.92 5.46 -12.50
N ILE A 204 1.55 5.62 -11.23
CA ILE A 204 1.96 6.76 -10.40
C ILE A 204 3.49 6.91 -10.40
N TYR A 205 4.21 5.82 -10.17
CA TYR A 205 5.68 5.83 -10.15
C TYR A 205 6.28 6.27 -11.49
N THR A 206 5.71 5.79 -12.60
CA THR A 206 6.16 6.12 -13.96
C THR A 206 6.01 7.61 -14.23
N ILE A 207 4.83 8.19 -13.98
CA ILE A 207 4.56 9.61 -14.26
C ILE A 207 5.21 10.57 -13.25
N SER A 208 5.53 10.11 -12.04
CA SER A 208 6.25 10.91 -11.05
C SER A 208 7.75 11.03 -11.34
N GLY A 209 8.28 10.13 -12.18
CA GLY A 209 9.70 10.03 -12.46
C GLY A 209 10.43 9.04 -11.56
N LYS A 210 11.45 8.40 -12.12
CA LYS A 210 12.20 7.31 -11.48
C LYS A 210 12.77 7.74 -10.12
N GLY A 211 12.54 6.93 -9.10
CA GLY A 211 13.02 7.15 -7.73
C GLY A 211 12.10 8.00 -6.86
N ARG A 212 10.98 8.51 -7.36
CA ARG A 212 10.03 9.33 -6.60
C ARG A 212 8.90 8.49 -6.05
N VAL A 213 9.01 8.08 -4.80
CA VAL A 213 8.09 7.15 -4.14
C VAL A 213 6.93 7.87 -3.44
N PHE A 214 7.12 9.16 -3.09
CA PHE A 214 6.16 9.92 -2.27
C PHE A 214 4.73 9.87 -2.79
N MET A 215 4.53 9.95 -4.11
CA MET A 215 3.19 9.93 -4.69
C MET A 215 2.46 8.58 -4.47
N CYS A 216 3.22 7.48 -4.42
CA CYS A 216 2.67 6.17 -4.07
C CYS A 216 2.31 6.10 -2.57
N VAL A 217 3.18 6.63 -1.70
CA VAL A 217 2.91 6.79 -0.26
C VAL A 217 1.65 7.62 -0.05
N LEU A 218 1.53 8.74 -0.76
CA LEU A 218 0.36 9.64 -0.67
C LEU A 218 -0.93 8.93 -1.10
N PHE A 219 -0.92 8.24 -2.24
CA PHE A 219 -2.11 7.51 -2.70
C PHE A 219 -2.55 6.46 -1.68
N HIS A 220 -1.63 5.64 -1.15
CA HIS A 220 -1.94 4.63 -0.14
C HIS A 220 -2.53 5.24 1.13
N THR A 221 -1.87 6.27 1.66
CA THR A 221 -2.33 6.99 2.85
C THR A 221 -3.74 7.53 2.67
N MET A 222 -3.99 8.23 1.54
CA MET A 222 -5.29 8.82 1.25
C MET A 222 -6.36 7.77 0.98
N PHE A 223 -6.01 6.67 0.31
CA PHE A 223 -6.93 5.57 0.06
C PHE A 223 -7.42 4.96 1.38
N ASN A 224 -6.49 4.62 2.28
CA ASN A 224 -6.85 4.06 3.59
C ASN A 224 -7.68 5.03 4.44
N ALA A 225 -7.33 6.32 4.42
CA ALA A 225 -8.09 7.34 5.15
C ALA A 225 -9.49 7.60 4.56
N ALA A 226 -9.65 7.49 3.25
CA ALA A 226 -10.91 7.74 2.55
C ALA A 226 -11.86 6.53 2.56
N SER A 227 -11.33 5.30 2.61
CA SER A 227 -12.13 4.07 2.54
C SER A 227 -13.26 4.00 3.57
N PRO A 228 -13.05 4.32 4.86
CA PRO A 228 -14.15 4.30 5.84
C PRO A 228 -15.19 5.41 5.60
N ILE A 229 -14.80 6.51 4.95
CA ILE A 229 -15.70 7.64 4.67
C ILE A 229 -16.63 7.32 3.52
N PHE A 230 -16.09 6.68 2.48
CA PHE A 230 -16.87 6.29 1.31
C PHE A 230 -17.54 4.92 1.45
N GLY A 231 -17.34 4.25 2.60
CA GLY A 231 -18.02 2.99 2.92
C GLY A 231 -17.57 1.81 2.06
N THR A 232 -16.33 1.81 1.61
CA THR A 232 -15.78 0.72 0.79
C THR A 232 -15.30 -0.48 1.61
N THR A 233 -15.51 -0.48 2.93
CA THR A 233 -15.28 -1.65 3.80
C THR A 233 -16.27 -2.78 3.55
N THR A 234 -17.46 -2.48 3.01
CA THR A 234 -18.45 -3.48 2.57
C THR A 234 -18.41 -3.62 1.05
N MET A 235 -17.49 -4.45 0.58
CA MET A 235 -17.29 -4.66 -0.84
C MET A 235 -18.29 -5.68 -1.40
N THR A 236 -18.80 -5.42 -2.62
CA THR A 236 -19.50 -6.42 -3.44
C THR A 236 -18.58 -6.90 -4.56
N TRP A 237 -18.83 -8.11 -5.09
CA TRP A 237 -18.06 -8.61 -6.24
C TRP A 237 -18.19 -7.71 -7.47
N ALA A 238 -19.39 -7.20 -7.74
CA ALA A 238 -19.61 -6.29 -8.86
C ALA A 238 -18.78 -4.99 -8.70
N GLY A 239 -18.85 -4.34 -7.55
CA GLY A 239 -18.06 -3.14 -7.25
C GLY A 239 -16.56 -3.41 -7.28
N THR A 240 -16.13 -4.53 -6.68
CA THR A 240 -14.73 -4.94 -6.69
C THR A 240 -14.19 -5.11 -8.11
N ILE A 241 -14.88 -5.87 -8.95
CA ILE A 241 -14.42 -6.16 -10.32
C ILE A 241 -14.41 -4.86 -11.15
N THR A 242 -15.50 -4.09 -11.13
CA THR A 242 -15.64 -2.91 -12.00
C THR A 242 -14.66 -1.79 -11.62
N ALA A 243 -14.55 -1.46 -10.32
CA ALA A 243 -13.65 -0.41 -9.87
C ALA A 243 -12.18 -0.81 -10.13
N ASN A 244 -11.80 -2.04 -9.82
CA ASN A 244 -10.43 -2.50 -10.01
C ASN A 244 -10.06 -2.70 -11.49
N ALA A 245 -10.98 -3.14 -12.35
CA ALA A 245 -10.77 -3.20 -13.80
C ALA A 245 -10.53 -1.80 -14.38
N ALA A 246 -11.29 -0.79 -13.93
CA ALA A 246 -11.08 0.60 -14.34
C ALA A 246 -9.69 1.12 -13.89
N MET A 247 -9.25 0.79 -12.67
CA MET A 247 -7.91 1.18 -12.18
C MET A 247 -6.80 0.54 -13.02
N VAL A 248 -6.92 -0.74 -13.38
CA VAL A 248 -5.95 -1.42 -14.26
C VAL A 248 -5.92 -0.78 -15.64
N LEU A 249 -7.08 -0.54 -16.25
CA LEU A 249 -7.19 0.06 -17.58
C LEU A 249 -6.54 1.46 -17.62
N VAL A 250 -6.91 2.33 -16.69
CA VAL A 250 -6.34 3.69 -16.59
C VAL A 250 -4.82 3.61 -16.40
N SER A 251 -4.33 2.67 -15.60
CA SER A 251 -2.89 2.50 -15.37
C SER A 251 -2.14 2.11 -16.62
N ILE A 252 -2.65 1.11 -17.37
CA ILE A 252 -2.03 0.65 -18.62
C ILE A 252 -2.02 1.77 -19.66
N VAL A 253 -3.17 2.43 -19.87
CA VAL A 253 -3.28 3.55 -20.81
C VAL A 253 -2.30 4.67 -20.44
N THR A 254 -2.21 5.04 -19.17
CA THR A 254 -1.31 6.10 -18.70
C THR A 254 0.14 5.75 -18.98
N VAL A 255 0.59 4.53 -18.69
CA VAL A 255 1.98 4.13 -18.89
C VAL A 255 2.30 4.08 -20.39
N VAL A 256 1.43 3.50 -21.23
CA VAL A 256 1.63 3.47 -22.69
C VAL A 256 1.71 4.87 -23.30
N MET A 257 0.85 5.79 -22.85
CA MET A 257 0.89 7.17 -23.34
C MET A 257 2.15 7.92 -22.86
N TYR A 258 2.58 7.67 -21.62
CA TYR A 258 3.78 8.27 -21.05
C TYR A 258 5.03 7.81 -21.80
N ASP A 259 5.19 6.51 -22.04
CA ASP A 259 6.34 5.94 -22.72
C ASP A 259 6.43 6.46 -24.16
N LYS A 260 5.33 6.45 -24.94
CA LYS A 260 5.30 7.02 -26.30
C LYS A 260 5.75 8.48 -26.37
N LYS A 261 5.41 9.28 -25.36
CA LYS A 261 5.80 10.70 -25.33
C LYS A 261 7.28 10.91 -25.02
N HIS A 262 7.95 9.96 -24.39
CA HIS A 262 9.35 10.09 -23.98
C HIS A 262 10.31 9.27 -24.86
N GLU A 263 9.79 8.48 -25.79
CA GLU A 263 10.56 7.77 -26.84
C GLU A 263 10.65 8.59 -28.14
N SER A 264 9.80 9.62 -28.31
CA SER A 264 9.81 10.58 -29.42
C SER A 264 10.68 11.80 -29.08
#